data_27e97cee314e1b20f7578450ed7ed888
#
_entry.id   27e97cee314e1b20f7578450ed7ed888
#
_cell.length_a   1.000
_cell.length_b   1.000
_cell.length_c   1.000
_cell.angle_alpha   90.00
_cell.angle_beta   90.00
_cell.angle_gamma   90.00
#
_symmetry.space_group_name_H-M   'P 1'
#
loop_
_entity.id
_entity.type
_entity.pdbx_description
1 polymer ?
#
loop_
_entity_poly.entity_id
_entity_poly.type
_entity_poly.pdbx_seq_one_letter_code
_entity_poly.pdbx_strand_id
1 'polypeptide(L)'
;MKRICNFLPVFLLIVALFTGCATNTASLEEPAELPGLVWKEQVPLSYAEQFTIDRYEGGYSLIRVADGNQYLIVPQGKEAPDGLAPSVTVLPKGVDHIYLAATAVMSNFVELGCGDAIRFSGTKASDWQIDYPRKAMKDGSLLYAGKYREPDYELLLTEQCRLSIQSTMILHSPDVKEKLIELGIPVLVDYSSYESHPLGRSEWIKVYGELMGQEALAEQLFEEQAAQLATIESRASTGKTAVFFYVNSSGQVVTRKSGDYITKMIQLAGGEPAIQNLGSSETATSTITMEMEQFYSQAKDADIFIYNSTIDGAITSIDDLLQKSNLLSGCKAVKNGNVWCTRENLFQEPMKLGTVISDFHAIFTDTTAEHAPVFLYRLESGDAS
;
A
#
# COMPACT_ATOMS: atom_id res chain seq x y z
N MET A 1 10.43 38.19 78.44
CA MET A 1 9.57 38.87 77.46
C MET A 1 10.20 38.58 76.09
N LYS A 2 9.68 37.56 75.36
CA LYS A 2 10.17 37.16 74.02
C LYS A 2 9.16 37.63 72.97
N ARG A 3 9.62 38.49 72.07
CA ARG A 3 8.84 38.94 70.90
C ARG A 3 8.94 37.86 69.79
N ILE A 4 7.78 37.36 69.40
CA ILE A 4 7.67 36.43 68.29
C ILE A 4 7.43 37.28 67.05
N CYS A 5 8.32 37.17 66.08
CA CYS A 5 8.23 37.78 64.76
C CYS A 5 7.57 36.80 63.77
N ASN A 6 6.33 37.11 63.34
CA ASN A 6 5.65 36.33 62.32
C ASN A 6 6.20 36.73 60.93
N PHE A 7 6.82 35.78 60.25
CA PHE A 7 7.12 35.88 58.83
C PHE A 7 5.99 35.20 58.05
N LEU A 8 5.30 35.98 57.24
CA LEU A 8 4.30 35.51 56.28
C LEU A 8 5.02 35.24 54.94
N PRO A 9 5.04 34.02 54.36
CA PRO A 9 5.58 33.85 53.03
C PRO A 9 4.55 34.25 51.98
N VAL A 10 4.91 35.25 51.16
CA VAL A 10 4.18 35.62 49.95
C VAL A 10 4.43 34.53 48.90
N PHE A 11 3.42 33.78 48.59
CA PHE A 11 3.44 32.81 47.48
C PHE A 11 3.18 33.59 46.18
N LEU A 12 4.25 33.76 45.39
CA LEU A 12 4.21 34.36 44.09
C LEU A 12 3.73 33.28 43.09
N LEU A 13 2.47 33.38 42.66
CA LEU A 13 1.86 32.48 41.66
C LEU A 13 2.35 32.92 40.27
N ILE A 14 3.40 32.25 39.75
CA ILE A 14 3.82 32.40 38.35
C ILE A 14 2.86 31.59 37.49
N VAL A 15 1.90 32.26 36.87
CA VAL A 15 1.09 31.67 35.78
C VAL A 15 1.95 31.70 34.53
N ALA A 16 2.59 30.54 34.21
CA ALA A 16 3.23 30.35 32.94
C ALA A 16 2.16 30.13 31.85
N LEU A 17 1.92 31.16 31.06
CA LEU A 17 1.15 31.04 29.82
C LEU A 17 1.97 30.21 28.82
N PHE A 18 1.75 28.90 28.79
CA PHE A 18 2.13 28.07 27.68
C PHE A 18 1.21 28.40 26.50
N THR A 19 1.61 29.32 25.62
CA THR A 19 1.09 29.36 24.26
C THR A 19 1.62 28.14 23.54
N GLY A 20 0.95 27.01 23.69
CA GLY A 20 1.14 25.86 22.82
C GLY A 20 0.72 26.25 21.42
N CYS A 21 1.65 26.23 20.46
CA CYS A 21 1.29 26.07 19.07
C CYS A 21 0.59 24.73 18.95
N ALA A 22 -0.75 24.74 18.98
CA ALA A 22 -1.54 23.62 18.54
C ALA A 22 -1.29 23.51 17.03
N THR A 23 -0.47 22.58 16.62
CA THR A 23 -0.55 22.04 15.26
C THR A 23 -1.95 21.43 15.18
N ASN A 24 -2.86 22.09 14.48
CA ASN A 24 -4.17 21.57 14.12
C ASN A 24 -3.95 20.40 13.16
N THR A 25 -3.63 19.22 13.67
CA THR A 25 -3.95 17.96 13.00
C THR A 25 -5.46 17.84 13.11
N ALA A 26 -6.18 18.31 12.08
CA ALA A 26 -7.60 18.03 11.96
C ALA A 26 -7.78 16.51 12.09
N SER A 27 -8.53 16.07 13.09
CA SER A 27 -8.82 14.64 13.24
C SER A 27 -9.54 14.20 11.97
N LEU A 28 -9.11 13.08 11.37
CA LEU A 28 -9.78 12.52 10.21
C LEU A 28 -11.23 12.10 10.53
N GLU A 29 -11.59 12.00 11.80
CA GLU A 29 -12.85 11.46 12.29
C GLU A 29 -14.03 12.44 12.21
N GLU A 30 -13.80 13.75 12.22
CA GLU A 30 -14.89 14.72 12.14
C GLU A 30 -15.15 15.17 10.69
N PRO A 31 -16.44 15.33 10.28
CA PRO A 31 -16.79 15.84 8.96
C PRO A 31 -16.15 17.21 8.70
N ALA A 32 -15.60 17.41 7.53
CA ALA A 32 -15.03 18.69 7.15
C ALA A 32 -16.15 19.66 6.71
N GLU A 33 -16.21 20.84 7.32
CA GLU A 33 -17.10 21.92 6.86
C GLU A 33 -16.44 22.61 5.65
N LEU A 34 -17.13 22.63 4.52
CA LEU A 34 -16.72 23.33 3.32
C LEU A 34 -17.68 24.47 2.99
N PRO A 35 -17.18 25.67 2.63
CA PRO A 35 -18.01 26.80 2.26
C PRO A 35 -19.00 26.44 1.16
N GLY A 36 -20.28 26.73 1.34
CA GLY A 36 -21.32 26.55 0.33
C GLY A 36 -21.69 25.09 0.01
N LEU A 37 -21.12 24.11 0.68
CA LEU A 37 -21.48 22.70 0.54
C LEU A 37 -22.20 22.19 1.79
N VAL A 38 -23.23 21.40 1.59
CA VAL A 38 -23.98 20.73 2.66
C VAL A 38 -23.45 19.29 2.77
N TRP A 39 -22.88 18.96 3.92
CA TRP A 39 -22.39 17.60 4.21
C TRP A 39 -23.55 16.59 4.17
N LYS A 40 -23.32 15.44 3.59
CA LYS A 40 -24.30 14.37 3.45
C LYS A 40 -23.95 13.16 4.29
N GLU A 41 -22.77 12.62 4.08
CA GLU A 41 -22.29 11.39 4.74
C GLU A 41 -20.78 11.28 4.67
N GLN A 42 -20.20 10.53 5.58
CA GLN A 42 -18.83 10.03 5.46
C GLN A 42 -18.90 8.59 4.96
N VAL A 43 -18.08 8.26 3.96
CA VAL A 43 -17.99 6.89 3.41
C VAL A 43 -17.44 5.97 4.49
N PRO A 44 -18.15 4.88 4.86
CA PRO A 44 -17.66 3.95 5.85
C PRO A 44 -16.44 3.20 5.32
N LEU A 45 -15.40 3.13 6.15
CA LEU A 45 -14.20 2.35 5.89
C LEU A 45 -14.12 1.20 6.90
N SER A 46 -13.75 0.02 6.43
CA SER A 46 -13.68 -1.18 7.25
C SER A 46 -12.28 -1.49 7.75
N TYR A 47 -11.25 -1.13 6.97
CA TYR A 47 -9.86 -1.47 7.23
C TYR A 47 -8.87 -0.34 6.98
N ALA A 48 -9.20 0.60 6.08
CA ALA A 48 -8.30 1.70 5.74
C ALA A 48 -8.27 2.76 6.84
N GLU A 49 -7.08 3.24 7.17
CA GLU A 49 -6.80 4.23 8.22
C GLU A 49 -6.12 5.48 7.69
N GLN A 50 -5.65 5.44 6.42
CA GLN A 50 -4.82 6.51 5.86
C GLN A 50 -5.60 7.54 5.05
N PHE A 51 -6.93 7.42 4.93
CA PHE A 51 -7.77 8.40 4.28
C PHE A 51 -9.19 8.43 4.87
N THR A 52 -9.94 9.48 4.56
CA THR A 52 -11.40 9.56 4.74
C THR A 52 -12.03 10.19 3.51
N ILE A 53 -13.31 9.92 3.30
CA ILE A 53 -14.10 10.50 2.21
C ILE A 53 -15.38 11.06 2.78
N ASP A 54 -15.56 12.38 2.68
CA ASP A 54 -16.80 13.06 3.02
C ASP A 54 -17.56 13.38 1.74
N ARG A 55 -18.82 12.98 1.63
CA ARG A 55 -19.71 13.30 0.52
C ARG A 55 -20.64 14.45 0.89
N TYR A 56 -20.89 15.32 -0.08
CA TYR A 56 -21.75 16.50 0.06
C TYR A 56 -22.91 16.46 -0.94
N GLU A 57 -23.96 17.23 -0.65
CA GLU A 57 -25.06 17.38 -1.58
C GLU A 57 -24.55 17.87 -2.96
N GLY A 58 -25.22 17.41 -4.00
CA GLY A 58 -24.82 17.77 -5.35
C GLY A 58 -23.68 16.93 -5.94
N GLY A 59 -23.19 15.89 -5.22
CA GLY A 59 -22.22 14.91 -5.73
C GLY A 59 -20.76 15.32 -5.58
N TYR A 60 -20.46 16.34 -4.77
CA TYR A 60 -19.09 16.66 -4.37
C TYR A 60 -18.58 15.66 -3.33
N SER A 61 -17.29 15.40 -3.36
CA SER A 61 -16.62 14.58 -2.36
C SER A 61 -15.30 15.22 -1.92
N LEU A 62 -14.98 15.20 -0.63
CA LEU A 62 -13.70 15.59 -0.09
C LEU A 62 -12.94 14.35 0.36
N ILE A 63 -11.81 14.10 -0.26
CA ILE A 63 -10.85 13.08 0.14
C ILE A 63 -9.80 13.75 1.04
N ARG A 64 -9.65 13.26 2.27
CA ARG A 64 -8.60 13.69 3.20
C ARG A 64 -7.63 12.54 3.41
N VAL A 65 -6.35 12.80 3.26
CA VAL A 65 -5.27 11.80 3.39
C VAL A 65 -4.48 12.08 4.67
N ALA A 66 -3.92 11.04 5.26
CA ALA A 66 -3.19 11.11 6.53
C ALA A 66 -1.99 12.07 6.56
N ASP A 67 -1.48 12.47 5.39
CA ASP A 67 -0.44 13.49 5.25
C ASP A 67 -0.95 14.95 5.37
N GLY A 68 -2.26 15.12 5.62
CA GLY A 68 -2.94 16.40 5.75
C GLY A 68 -3.41 16.99 4.42
N ASN A 69 -3.11 16.38 3.27
CA ASN A 69 -3.61 16.84 1.99
C ASN A 69 -5.12 16.57 1.86
N GLN A 70 -5.80 17.49 1.18
CA GLN A 70 -7.25 17.45 0.95
C GLN A 70 -7.54 17.65 -0.54
N TYR A 71 -8.44 16.83 -1.10
CA TYR A 71 -8.81 16.86 -2.50
C TYR A 71 -10.32 16.95 -2.63
N LEU A 72 -10.81 18.10 -3.11
CA LEU A 72 -12.23 18.28 -3.42
C LEU A 72 -12.50 17.79 -4.84
N ILE A 73 -13.28 16.73 -4.96
CA ILE A 73 -13.72 16.18 -6.23
C ILE A 73 -15.00 16.89 -6.66
N VAL A 74 -14.91 17.63 -7.76
CA VAL A 74 -16.00 18.45 -8.30
C VAL A 74 -16.73 17.68 -9.39
N PRO A 75 -18.06 17.49 -9.29
CA PRO A 75 -18.83 16.81 -10.31
C PRO A 75 -18.73 17.50 -11.69
N GLN A 76 -18.87 16.71 -12.73
CA GLN A 76 -18.85 17.21 -14.09
C GLN A 76 -19.96 18.28 -14.31
N GLY A 77 -19.58 19.39 -14.91
CA GLY A 77 -20.49 20.52 -15.19
C GLY A 77 -20.83 21.41 -13.98
N LYS A 78 -20.12 21.21 -12.86
CA LYS A 78 -20.20 22.08 -11.68
C LYS A 78 -18.89 22.84 -11.47
N GLU A 79 -18.97 23.89 -10.66
CA GLU A 79 -17.83 24.71 -10.24
C GLU A 79 -17.48 24.42 -8.79
N ALA A 80 -16.21 24.62 -8.42
CA ALA A 80 -15.80 24.57 -7.03
C ALA A 80 -16.43 25.75 -6.27
N PRO A 81 -16.82 25.57 -5.00
CA PRO A 81 -17.34 26.67 -4.20
C PRO A 81 -16.27 27.71 -3.93
N ASP A 82 -16.71 28.98 -3.81
CA ASP A 82 -15.83 30.08 -3.40
C ASP A 82 -15.40 29.95 -1.93
N GLY A 83 -14.22 30.46 -1.60
CA GLY A 83 -13.75 30.56 -0.22
C GLY A 83 -13.13 29.26 0.32
N LEU A 84 -12.77 28.32 -0.53
CA LEU A 84 -12.01 27.13 -0.11
C LEU A 84 -10.65 27.53 0.47
N ALA A 85 -10.20 26.78 1.48
CA ALA A 85 -8.86 26.94 2.03
C ALA A 85 -7.80 26.65 0.94
N PRO A 86 -6.67 27.38 0.91
CA PRO A 86 -5.60 27.13 -0.07
C PRO A 86 -4.98 25.71 -0.02
N SER A 87 -5.19 25.00 1.10
CA SER A 87 -4.76 23.63 1.29
C SER A 87 -5.65 22.60 0.58
N VAL A 88 -6.82 23.01 0.08
CA VAL A 88 -7.75 22.12 -0.63
C VAL A 88 -7.42 22.13 -2.12
N THR A 89 -6.96 21.02 -2.63
CA THR A 89 -6.73 20.81 -4.07
C THR A 89 -8.05 20.45 -4.74
N VAL A 90 -8.43 21.20 -5.77
CA VAL A 90 -9.66 20.96 -6.54
C VAL A 90 -9.35 20.05 -7.74
N LEU A 91 -10.08 18.94 -7.86
CA LEU A 91 -9.96 18.00 -8.98
C LEU A 91 -11.32 17.77 -9.63
N PRO A 92 -11.41 17.77 -10.97
CA PRO A 92 -12.65 17.39 -11.64
C PRO A 92 -12.91 15.88 -11.50
N LYS A 93 -14.15 15.49 -11.26
CA LYS A 93 -14.56 14.09 -11.32
C LYS A 93 -14.38 13.54 -12.73
N GLY A 94 -13.73 12.39 -12.86
CA GLY A 94 -13.36 11.82 -14.16
C GLY A 94 -12.14 12.49 -14.79
N VAL A 95 -11.19 12.98 -13.97
CA VAL A 95 -9.91 13.54 -14.45
C VAL A 95 -9.17 12.52 -15.31
N ASP A 96 -8.64 12.99 -16.42
CA ASP A 96 -7.81 12.23 -17.37
C ASP A 96 -6.39 12.79 -17.46
N HIS A 97 -5.56 12.27 -18.39
CA HIS A 97 -4.16 12.66 -18.56
C HIS A 97 -3.38 12.56 -17.24
N ILE A 98 -3.61 11.47 -16.51
CA ILE A 98 -2.97 11.20 -15.22
C ILE A 98 -1.55 10.68 -15.44
N TYR A 99 -0.57 11.24 -14.71
CA TYR A 99 0.75 10.64 -14.54
C TYR A 99 0.75 9.72 -13.32
N LEU A 100 0.85 8.41 -13.57
CA LEU A 100 0.86 7.38 -12.55
C LEU A 100 2.29 6.90 -12.28
N ALA A 101 2.86 7.31 -11.14
CA ALA A 101 4.13 6.81 -10.63
C ALA A 101 3.95 5.75 -9.52
N ALA A 102 2.75 5.66 -8.94
CA ALA A 102 2.37 4.63 -7.97
C ALA A 102 1.94 3.34 -8.72
N THR A 103 2.89 2.45 -9.00
CA THR A 103 2.68 1.25 -9.83
C THR A 103 1.48 0.40 -9.39
N ALA A 104 1.30 0.20 -8.08
CA ALA A 104 0.19 -0.59 -7.52
C ALA A 104 -1.19 -0.03 -7.84
N VAL A 105 -1.31 1.29 -8.03
CA VAL A 105 -2.60 1.96 -8.29
C VAL A 105 -3.15 1.64 -9.68
N MET A 106 -2.32 1.21 -10.63
CA MET A 106 -2.78 0.83 -11.97
C MET A 106 -3.91 -0.21 -11.91
N SER A 107 -3.81 -1.21 -11.03
CA SER A 107 -4.83 -2.23 -10.91
C SER A 107 -6.18 -1.67 -10.47
N ASN A 108 -6.22 -0.65 -9.62
CA ASN A 108 -7.45 0.00 -9.20
C ASN A 108 -8.16 0.66 -10.40
N PHE A 109 -7.42 1.38 -11.24
CA PHE A 109 -7.98 2.01 -12.44
C PHE A 109 -8.45 0.97 -13.47
N VAL A 110 -7.73 -0.13 -13.61
CA VAL A 110 -8.11 -1.23 -14.53
C VAL A 110 -9.40 -1.91 -14.05
N GLU A 111 -9.50 -2.25 -12.77
CA GLU A 111 -10.70 -2.88 -12.18
C GLU A 111 -11.92 -1.93 -12.22
N LEU A 112 -11.71 -0.62 -12.11
CA LEU A 112 -12.77 0.39 -12.27
C LEU A 112 -13.14 0.66 -13.74
N GLY A 113 -12.46 0.03 -14.70
CA GLY A 113 -12.68 0.29 -16.13
C GLY A 113 -12.21 1.67 -16.60
N CYS A 114 -11.33 2.33 -15.84
CA CYS A 114 -10.85 3.70 -16.08
C CYS A 114 -9.35 3.76 -16.43
N GLY A 115 -8.76 2.67 -16.90
CA GLY A 115 -7.34 2.62 -17.23
C GLY A 115 -6.90 3.65 -18.28
N ASP A 116 -7.78 4.04 -19.16
CA ASP A 116 -7.57 5.05 -20.21
C ASP A 116 -7.42 6.48 -19.68
N ALA A 117 -7.83 6.77 -18.46
CA ALA A 117 -7.56 8.03 -17.79
C ALA A 117 -6.06 8.25 -17.51
N ILE A 118 -5.29 7.15 -17.45
CA ILE A 118 -3.85 7.19 -17.22
C ILE A 118 -3.12 7.34 -18.55
N ARG A 119 -2.61 8.55 -18.81
CA ARG A 119 -1.86 8.88 -20.03
C ARG A 119 -0.36 8.64 -19.88
N PHE A 120 0.18 8.74 -18.64
CA PHE A 120 1.60 8.67 -18.38
C PHE A 120 1.90 7.68 -17.27
N SER A 121 2.98 6.90 -17.46
CA SER A 121 3.45 5.90 -16.52
C SER A 121 4.84 6.21 -16.01
N GLY A 122 5.04 6.08 -14.70
CA GLY A 122 6.36 6.07 -14.07
C GLY A 122 7.09 4.73 -14.19
N THR A 123 6.42 3.70 -14.70
CA THR A 123 6.91 2.33 -14.85
C THR A 123 7.08 2.01 -16.34
N LYS A 124 8.21 1.40 -16.72
CA LYS A 124 8.47 1.01 -18.10
C LYS A 124 7.62 -0.20 -18.53
N ALA A 125 7.42 -0.36 -19.83
CA ALA A 125 6.66 -1.50 -20.39
C ALA A 125 7.21 -2.87 -19.96
N SER A 126 8.54 -3.01 -19.84
CA SER A 126 9.21 -4.25 -19.40
C SER A 126 8.92 -4.60 -17.95
N ASP A 127 8.62 -3.60 -17.11
CA ASP A 127 8.49 -3.75 -15.66
C ASP A 127 7.03 -3.96 -15.24
N TRP A 128 6.09 -3.83 -16.17
CA TRP A 128 4.69 -4.13 -15.95
C TRP A 128 4.43 -5.65 -16.03
N GLN A 129 3.78 -6.19 -15.00
CA GLN A 129 3.37 -7.60 -14.96
C GLN A 129 1.88 -7.80 -15.25
N ILE A 130 1.10 -6.72 -15.28
CA ILE A 130 -0.30 -6.73 -15.71
C ILE A 130 -0.42 -6.36 -17.18
N ASP A 131 -1.42 -6.94 -17.85
CA ASP A 131 -1.54 -6.86 -19.32
C ASP A 131 -1.93 -5.50 -19.84
N TYR A 132 -2.85 -4.81 -19.14
CA TYR A 132 -3.39 -3.55 -19.61
C TYR A 132 -2.31 -2.51 -19.92
N PRO A 133 -1.43 -2.10 -18.98
CA PRO A 133 -0.43 -1.07 -19.25
C PRO A 133 0.61 -1.50 -20.30
N ARG A 134 0.92 -2.81 -20.40
CA ARG A 134 1.81 -3.31 -21.45
C ARG A 134 1.21 -3.12 -22.87
N LYS A 135 -0.09 -3.42 -23.01
CA LYS A 135 -0.81 -3.21 -24.27
C LYS A 135 -0.94 -1.74 -24.59
N ALA A 136 -1.35 -0.90 -23.62
CA ALA A 136 -1.51 0.52 -23.78
C ALA A 136 -0.19 1.24 -24.11
N MET A 137 0.95 0.78 -23.56
CA MET A 137 2.27 1.30 -23.94
C MET A 137 2.68 0.88 -25.34
N LYS A 138 2.31 -0.34 -25.78
CA LYS A 138 2.63 -0.83 -27.11
C LYS A 138 1.87 -0.09 -28.20
N ASP A 139 0.61 0.30 -27.95
CA ASP A 139 -0.21 1.05 -28.92
C ASP A 139 -0.05 2.57 -28.81
N GLY A 140 0.69 3.06 -27.80
CA GLY A 140 0.99 4.49 -27.60
C GLY A 140 -0.10 5.26 -26.84
N SER A 141 -1.13 4.60 -26.31
CA SER A 141 -2.15 5.26 -25.48
C SER A 141 -1.63 5.57 -24.07
N LEU A 142 -0.60 4.84 -23.60
CA LEU A 142 0.12 5.08 -22.36
C LEU A 142 1.59 5.37 -22.64
N LEU A 143 2.11 6.52 -22.20
CA LEU A 143 3.49 6.95 -22.43
C LEU A 143 4.34 6.74 -21.16
N TYR A 144 5.60 6.32 -21.33
CA TYR A 144 6.57 6.35 -20.23
C TYR A 144 7.07 7.79 -20.03
N ALA A 145 6.81 8.36 -18.86
CA ALA A 145 7.18 9.74 -18.51
C ALA A 145 8.21 9.81 -17.36
N GLY A 146 9.13 8.86 -17.29
CA GLY A 146 10.17 8.84 -16.26
C GLY A 146 9.69 8.27 -14.92
N LYS A 147 10.64 7.95 -14.03
CA LYS A 147 10.35 7.45 -12.67
C LYS A 147 9.92 8.60 -11.74
N TYR A 148 9.32 8.27 -10.60
CA TYR A 148 8.85 9.24 -9.60
C TYR A 148 9.88 10.31 -9.22
N ARG A 149 11.17 9.99 -9.17
CA ARG A 149 12.27 10.90 -8.80
C ARG A 149 12.88 11.67 -9.98
N GLU A 150 12.50 11.32 -11.21
CA GLU A 150 13.03 11.90 -12.43
C GLU A 150 11.96 11.88 -13.54
N PRO A 151 10.84 12.62 -13.36
CA PRO A 151 9.80 12.72 -14.37
C PRO A 151 10.27 13.51 -15.60
N ASP A 152 9.74 13.16 -16.75
CA ASP A 152 9.86 13.95 -17.99
C ASP A 152 8.87 15.12 -17.94
N TYR A 153 9.27 16.22 -17.33
CA TYR A 153 8.43 17.41 -17.18
C TYR A 153 8.00 18.02 -18.52
N GLU A 154 8.86 17.94 -19.56
CA GLU A 154 8.54 18.45 -20.90
C GLU A 154 7.40 17.64 -21.51
N LEU A 155 7.47 16.33 -21.46
CA LEU A 155 6.40 15.45 -21.93
C LEU A 155 5.10 15.68 -21.16
N LEU A 156 5.16 15.75 -19.81
CA LEU A 156 3.99 15.98 -18.97
C LEU A 156 3.27 17.30 -19.30
N LEU A 157 4.03 18.38 -19.54
CA LEU A 157 3.46 19.68 -19.89
C LEU A 157 2.93 19.72 -21.33
N THR A 158 3.67 19.16 -22.28
CA THR A 158 3.30 19.17 -23.69
C THR A 158 2.01 18.39 -23.94
N GLU A 159 1.86 17.24 -23.27
CA GLU A 159 0.68 16.37 -23.35
C GLU A 159 -0.37 16.69 -22.27
N GLN A 160 -0.25 17.85 -21.60
CA GLN A 160 -1.25 18.40 -20.66
C GLN A 160 -1.61 17.47 -19.49
N CYS A 161 -0.61 16.97 -18.76
CA CYS A 161 -0.84 16.22 -17.52
C CYS A 161 -1.69 17.04 -16.55
N ARG A 162 -2.75 16.43 -15.99
CA ARG A 162 -3.73 17.09 -15.12
C ARG A 162 -3.68 16.64 -13.66
N LEU A 163 -3.08 15.50 -13.38
CA LEU A 163 -2.91 14.97 -12.04
C LEU A 163 -1.71 14.05 -12.02
N SER A 164 -0.91 14.13 -10.99
CA SER A 164 0.14 13.15 -10.69
C SER A 164 -0.27 12.29 -9.50
N ILE A 165 -0.34 10.97 -9.66
CA ILE A 165 -0.55 10.02 -8.57
C ILE A 165 0.78 9.37 -8.23
N GLN A 166 1.28 9.65 -7.04
CA GLN A 166 2.58 9.22 -6.55
C GLN A 166 2.42 8.23 -5.40
N SER A 167 3.37 7.32 -5.24
CA SER A 167 3.48 6.54 -4.01
C SER A 167 4.23 7.33 -2.93
N THR A 168 4.23 6.82 -1.70
CA THR A 168 5.01 7.40 -0.59
C THR A 168 6.52 7.50 -0.86
N MET A 169 7.02 6.85 -1.91
CA MET A 169 8.42 7.01 -2.37
C MET A 169 8.75 8.44 -2.76
N ILE A 170 7.75 9.26 -3.16
CA ILE A 170 7.94 10.67 -3.49
C ILE A 170 8.42 11.49 -2.27
N LEU A 171 8.16 11.03 -1.06
CA LEU A 171 8.62 11.68 0.17
C LEU A 171 10.16 11.68 0.31
N HIS A 172 10.85 10.81 -0.44
CA HIS A 172 12.31 10.80 -0.56
C HIS A 172 12.84 11.74 -1.66
N SER A 173 11.94 12.42 -2.38
CA SER A 173 12.26 13.37 -3.44
C SER A 173 11.28 14.56 -3.38
N PRO A 174 11.28 15.33 -2.27
CA PRO A 174 10.30 16.39 -2.04
C PRO A 174 10.38 17.50 -3.09
N ASP A 175 11.57 17.77 -3.61
CA ASP A 175 11.84 18.70 -4.71
C ASP A 175 11.07 18.36 -6.01
N VAL A 176 10.89 17.07 -6.29
CA VAL A 176 10.10 16.61 -7.43
C VAL A 176 8.61 16.88 -7.21
N LYS A 177 8.10 16.61 -5.99
CA LYS A 177 6.71 16.92 -5.63
C LYS A 177 6.43 18.42 -5.75
N GLU A 178 7.30 19.26 -5.19
CA GLU A 178 7.21 20.71 -5.26
C GLU A 178 7.24 21.18 -6.71
N LYS A 179 8.14 20.63 -7.54
CA LYS A 179 8.26 21.00 -8.95
C LYS A 179 7.01 20.67 -9.77
N LEU A 180 6.38 19.52 -9.55
CA LEU A 180 5.11 19.17 -10.20
C LEU A 180 4.02 20.21 -9.85
N ILE A 181 3.91 20.57 -8.56
CA ILE A 181 2.94 21.56 -8.09
C ILE A 181 3.22 22.95 -8.69
N GLU A 182 4.49 23.39 -8.72
CA GLU A 182 4.89 24.67 -9.36
C GLU A 182 4.52 24.72 -10.86
N LEU A 183 4.56 23.59 -11.54
CA LEU A 183 4.15 23.44 -12.93
C LEU A 183 2.63 23.36 -13.13
N GLY A 184 1.85 23.46 -12.04
CA GLY A 184 0.39 23.41 -12.08
C GLY A 184 -0.17 21.98 -12.17
N ILE A 185 0.65 20.96 -11.89
CA ILE A 185 0.22 19.56 -11.87
C ILE A 185 -0.05 19.18 -10.41
N PRO A 186 -1.32 19.01 -9.99
CA PRO A 186 -1.67 18.55 -8.66
C PRO A 186 -1.04 17.19 -8.36
N VAL A 187 -0.67 16.94 -7.10
CA VAL A 187 -0.05 15.67 -6.69
C VAL A 187 -0.91 15.01 -5.62
N LEU A 188 -1.45 13.82 -5.91
CA LEU A 188 -2.07 12.93 -4.95
C LEU A 188 -1.05 11.86 -4.55
N VAL A 189 -0.78 11.74 -3.25
CA VAL A 189 0.10 10.70 -2.73
C VAL A 189 -0.73 9.54 -2.20
N ASP A 190 -0.52 8.37 -2.76
CA ASP A 190 -1.14 7.11 -2.32
C ASP A 190 -0.42 6.58 -1.08
N TYR A 191 -1.12 6.52 0.05
CA TYR A 191 -0.63 6.00 1.32
C TYR A 191 -1.05 4.55 1.57
N SER A 192 -1.56 3.84 0.57
CA SER A 192 -1.98 2.44 0.72
C SER A 192 -0.87 1.53 1.27
N SER A 193 0.40 1.89 1.05
CA SER A 193 1.54 1.16 1.60
C SER A 193 1.71 1.31 3.11
N TYR A 194 1.05 2.28 3.74
CA TYR A 194 1.06 2.52 5.18
C TYR A 194 -0.16 1.92 5.90
N GLU A 195 -1.08 1.31 5.17
CA GLU A 195 -2.20 0.60 5.78
C GLU A 195 -1.70 -0.60 6.59
N SER A 196 -2.16 -0.69 7.83
CA SER A 196 -1.79 -1.75 8.77
C SER A 196 -2.43 -3.10 8.41
N HIS A 197 -3.62 -3.06 7.78
CA HIS A 197 -4.36 -4.23 7.35
C HIS A 197 -4.25 -4.43 5.83
N PRO A 198 -4.05 -5.68 5.33
CA PRO A 198 -3.96 -5.92 3.88
C PRO A 198 -5.15 -5.40 3.09
N LEU A 199 -6.38 -5.60 3.59
CA LEU A 199 -7.58 -5.08 2.92
C LEU A 199 -7.72 -3.55 3.00
N GLY A 200 -7.07 -2.87 3.94
CA GLY A 200 -6.97 -1.41 3.94
C GLY A 200 -6.33 -0.91 2.64
N ARG A 201 -5.32 -1.64 2.14
CA ARG A 201 -4.68 -1.33 0.85
C ARG A 201 -5.65 -1.49 -0.33
N SER A 202 -6.48 -2.53 -0.32
CA SER A 202 -7.51 -2.73 -1.35
C SER A 202 -8.63 -1.70 -1.24
N GLU A 203 -8.94 -1.22 -0.02
CA GLU A 203 -10.00 -0.25 0.24
C GLU A 203 -9.70 1.14 -0.38
N TRP A 204 -8.44 1.42 -0.72
CA TRP A 204 -8.05 2.62 -1.49
C TRP A 204 -8.74 2.70 -2.87
N ILE A 205 -9.31 1.62 -3.38
CA ILE A 205 -10.14 1.68 -4.60
C ILE A 205 -11.31 2.66 -4.44
N LYS A 206 -11.81 2.88 -3.20
CA LYS A 206 -12.87 3.87 -2.92
C LYS A 206 -12.41 5.30 -3.22
N VAL A 207 -11.13 5.64 -2.95
CA VAL A 207 -10.53 6.93 -3.32
C VAL A 207 -10.59 7.13 -4.84
N TYR A 208 -10.19 6.12 -5.60
CA TYR A 208 -10.19 6.17 -7.06
C TYR A 208 -11.60 6.07 -7.65
N GLY A 209 -12.51 5.37 -6.98
CA GLY A 209 -13.94 5.37 -7.31
C GLY A 209 -14.57 6.75 -7.23
N GLU A 210 -14.30 7.51 -6.15
CA GLU A 210 -14.74 8.91 -6.01
C GLU A 210 -14.12 9.81 -7.09
N LEU A 211 -12.82 9.67 -7.33
CA LEU A 211 -12.10 10.45 -8.34
C LEU A 211 -12.66 10.22 -9.75
N MET A 212 -13.01 8.98 -10.09
CA MET A 212 -13.43 8.58 -11.42
C MET A 212 -14.96 8.52 -11.61
N GLY A 213 -15.76 8.72 -10.55
CA GLY A 213 -17.22 8.59 -10.60
C GLY A 213 -17.68 7.14 -10.72
N GLN A 214 -16.95 6.21 -10.12
CA GLN A 214 -17.21 4.77 -10.10
C GLN A 214 -17.42 4.26 -8.66
N GLU A 215 -18.06 5.06 -7.81
CA GLU A 215 -18.19 4.84 -6.37
C GLU A 215 -18.85 3.48 -6.06
N ALA A 216 -19.95 3.17 -6.74
CA ALA A 216 -20.70 1.93 -6.52
C ALA A 216 -19.88 0.69 -6.96
N LEU A 217 -19.15 0.78 -8.06
CA LEU A 217 -18.29 -0.31 -8.53
C LEU A 217 -17.11 -0.49 -7.58
N ALA A 218 -16.51 0.60 -7.10
CA ALA A 218 -15.41 0.54 -6.13
C ALA A 218 -15.84 -0.16 -4.84
N GLU A 219 -17.03 0.15 -4.32
CA GLU A 219 -17.57 -0.50 -3.13
C GLU A 219 -17.82 -1.99 -3.36
N GLN A 220 -18.48 -2.35 -4.47
CA GLN A 220 -18.70 -3.75 -4.82
C GLN A 220 -17.39 -4.55 -4.91
N LEU A 221 -16.39 -4.04 -5.63
CA LEU A 221 -15.11 -4.72 -5.80
C LEU A 221 -14.35 -4.89 -4.48
N PHE A 222 -14.43 -3.89 -3.61
CA PHE A 222 -13.87 -4.01 -2.27
C PHE A 222 -14.59 -5.06 -1.42
N GLU A 223 -15.92 -5.06 -1.40
CA GLU A 223 -16.73 -6.04 -0.67
C GLU A 223 -16.45 -7.48 -1.12
N GLU A 224 -16.23 -7.70 -2.43
CA GLU A 224 -15.83 -9.01 -2.96
C GLU A 224 -14.51 -9.49 -2.36
N GLN A 225 -13.51 -8.61 -2.19
CA GLN A 225 -12.24 -8.96 -1.54
C GLN A 225 -12.42 -9.21 -0.04
N ALA A 226 -13.23 -8.42 0.64
CA ALA A 226 -13.53 -8.58 2.05
C ALA A 226 -14.28 -9.90 2.33
N ALA A 227 -15.22 -10.27 1.47
CA ALA A 227 -15.96 -11.52 1.58
C ALA A 227 -15.05 -12.75 1.43
N GLN A 228 -14.04 -12.72 0.55
CA GLN A 228 -13.05 -13.79 0.44
C GLN A 228 -12.29 -14.00 1.76
N LEU A 229 -11.85 -12.92 2.40
CA LEU A 229 -11.16 -13.00 3.68
C LEU A 229 -12.07 -13.57 4.78
N ALA A 230 -13.31 -13.11 4.88
CA ALA A 230 -14.26 -13.57 5.91
C ALA A 230 -14.46 -15.09 5.88
N THR A 231 -14.37 -15.73 4.73
CA THR A 231 -14.47 -17.19 4.61
C THR A 231 -13.27 -17.92 5.20
N ILE A 232 -12.12 -17.27 5.30
CA ILE A 232 -10.86 -17.83 5.81
C ILE A 232 -10.72 -17.55 7.31
N GLU A 233 -10.99 -16.32 7.77
CA GLU A 233 -10.86 -15.91 9.17
C GLU A 233 -11.72 -16.76 10.13
N SER A 234 -12.81 -17.32 9.63
CA SER A 234 -13.65 -18.23 10.42
C SER A 234 -13.00 -19.60 10.71
N ARG A 235 -11.82 -19.87 10.13
CA ARG A 235 -11.13 -21.17 10.25
C ARG A 235 -10.07 -21.11 11.35
N ALA A 236 -9.82 -22.26 11.97
CA ALA A 236 -8.80 -22.38 13.01
C ALA A 236 -7.37 -22.23 12.44
N SER A 237 -6.44 -21.73 13.27
CA SER A 237 -5.01 -21.74 12.94
C SER A 237 -4.55 -23.15 12.55
N THR A 238 -3.71 -23.22 11.53
CA THR A 238 -3.14 -24.49 11.03
C THR A 238 -1.94 -24.97 11.86
N GLY A 239 -1.37 -24.08 12.70
CA GLY A 239 -0.12 -24.31 13.40
C GLY A 239 1.12 -24.41 12.49
N LYS A 240 0.96 -24.19 11.17
CA LYS A 240 2.08 -24.17 10.22
C LYS A 240 2.82 -22.84 10.30
N THR A 241 4.15 -22.92 10.32
CA THR A 241 5.03 -21.75 10.31
C THR A 241 5.53 -21.43 8.91
N ALA A 242 5.56 -20.14 8.54
CA ALA A 242 6.05 -19.71 7.24
C ALA A 242 7.00 -18.51 7.35
N VAL A 243 7.91 -18.38 6.38
CA VAL A 243 8.73 -17.19 6.20
C VAL A 243 8.66 -16.71 4.76
N PHE A 244 8.43 -15.39 4.61
CA PHE A 244 8.44 -14.68 3.32
C PHE A 244 9.76 -13.93 3.18
N PHE A 245 10.57 -14.25 2.16
CA PHE A 245 11.92 -13.69 2.04
C PHE A 245 12.43 -13.69 0.60
N TYR A 246 13.52 -12.95 0.36
CA TYR A 246 14.39 -13.12 -0.80
C TYR A 246 15.86 -12.98 -0.38
N VAL A 247 16.78 -13.40 -1.25
CA VAL A 247 18.22 -13.23 -1.08
C VAL A 247 18.68 -12.11 -2.00
N ASN A 248 19.28 -11.07 -1.45
CA ASN A 248 19.78 -9.94 -2.26
C ASN A 248 21.11 -10.28 -2.96
N SER A 249 21.58 -9.39 -3.83
CA SER A 249 22.84 -9.54 -4.58
C SER A 249 24.10 -9.67 -3.71
N SER A 250 24.01 -9.30 -2.43
CA SER A 250 25.11 -9.45 -1.45
C SER A 250 25.04 -10.78 -0.69
N GLY A 251 24.09 -11.66 -1.01
CA GLY A 251 23.89 -12.93 -0.31
C GLY A 251 23.16 -12.82 1.03
N GLN A 252 22.69 -11.64 1.39
CA GLN A 252 21.94 -11.41 2.63
C GLN A 252 20.45 -11.70 2.40
N VAL A 253 19.78 -12.14 3.45
CA VAL A 253 18.32 -12.38 3.41
C VAL A 253 17.57 -11.12 3.79
N VAL A 254 16.59 -10.78 2.99
CA VAL A 254 15.62 -9.73 3.27
C VAL A 254 14.27 -10.38 3.54
N THR A 255 13.72 -10.15 4.74
CA THR A 255 12.44 -10.69 5.17
C THR A 255 11.53 -9.58 5.70
N ARG A 256 10.29 -9.91 6.04
CA ARG A 256 9.27 -8.96 6.49
C ARG A 256 9.32 -8.76 8.00
N LYS A 257 9.12 -7.52 8.46
CA LYS A 257 8.94 -7.20 9.88
C LYS A 257 7.59 -7.72 10.38
N SER A 258 7.45 -7.83 11.71
CA SER A 258 6.24 -8.36 12.34
C SER A 258 4.97 -7.52 12.07
N GLY A 259 5.11 -6.21 11.85
CA GLY A 259 4.01 -5.30 11.51
C GLY A 259 3.71 -5.16 10.01
N ASP A 260 4.48 -5.84 9.13
CA ASP A 260 4.27 -5.76 7.69
C ASP A 260 2.98 -6.48 7.25
N TYR A 261 2.29 -5.95 6.24
CA TYR A 261 1.03 -6.50 5.76
C TYR A 261 1.15 -7.93 5.19
N ILE A 262 2.32 -8.32 4.65
CA ILE A 262 2.57 -9.71 4.22
C ILE A 262 2.57 -10.65 5.44
N THR A 263 3.22 -10.23 6.53
CA THR A 263 3.20 -10.97 7.80
C THR A 263 1.76 -11.12 8.32
N LYS A 264 0.97 -10.05 8.20
CA LYS A 264 -0.46 -10.08 8.54
C LYS A 264 -1.24 -11.02 7.63
N MET A 265 -0.96 -11.06 6.32
CA MET A 265 -1.61 -12.02 5.40
C MET A 265 -1.31 -13.48 5.75
N ILE A 266 -0.07 -13.80 6.17
CA ILE A 266 0.29 -15.14 6.69
C ILE A 266 -0.60 -15.50 7.88
N GLN A 267 -0.76 -14.56 8.83
CA GLN A 267 -1.59 -14.78 10.03
C GLN A 267 -3.08 -14.96 9.67
N LEU A 268 -3.62 -14.06 8.82
CA LEU A 268 -5.02 -14.13 8.36
C LEU A 268 -5.32 -15.42 7.59
N ALA A 269 -4.33 -15.97 6.88
CA ALA A 269 -4.41 -17.24 6.20
C ALA A 269 -4.34 -18.47 7.15
N GLY A 270 -4.18 -18.26 8.45
CA GLY A 270 -4.08 -19.31 9.47
C GLY A 270 -2.67 -19.88 9.67
N GLY A 271 -1.65 -19.25 9.10
CA GLY A 271 -0.24 -19.57 9.34
C GLY A 271 0.36 -18.72 10.46
N GLU A 272 1.57 -19.09 10.89
CA GLU A 272 2.35 -18.34 11.87
C GLU A 272 3.68 -17.88 11.25
N PRO A 273 4.10 -16.60 11.45
CA PRO A 273 5.42 -16.17 11.04
C PRO A 273 6.50 -16.99 11.73
N ALA A 274 7.40 -17.64 10.96
CA ALA A 274 8.47 -18.47 11.50
C ALA A 274 9.50 -17.65 12.29
N ILE A 275 9.71 -16.41 11.90
CA ILE A 275 10.59 -15.46 12.59
C ILE A 275 9.71 -14.42 13.28
N GLN A 276 9.77 -14.38 14.60
CA GLN A 276 8.96 -13.48 15.43
C GLN A 276 9.80 -12.29 15.92
N ASN A 277 9.10 -11.23 16.37
CA ASN A 277 9.71 -10.04 17.00
C ASN A 277 10.73 -9.29 16.12
N LEU A 278 10.51 -9.27 14.80
CA LEU A 278 11.32 -8.52 13.87
C LEU A 278 10.84 -7.05 13.80
N GLY A 279 11.50 -6.19 14.56
CA GLY A 279 11.19 -4.75 14.63
C GLY A 279 9.98 -4.42 15.50
N SER A 280 9.68 -3.12 15.69
CA SER A 280 8.48 -2.71 16.39
C SER A 280 7.24 -2.90 15.51
N SER A 281 6.11 -3.27 16.10
CA SER A 281 4.82 -3.38 15.42
C SER A 281 4.25 -2.03 14.95
N GLU A 282 4.82 -0.93 15.41
CA GLU A 282 4.32 0.43 15.18
C GLU A 282 4.76 1.03 13.84
N THR A 283 5.78 0.47 13.19
CA THR A 283 6.19 0.92 11.86
C THR A 283 5.79 -0.13 10.82
N ALA A 284 4.73 0.13 10.09
CA ALA A 284 4.19 -0.68 8.99
C ALA A 284 5.18 -0.92 7.84
N THR A 285 6.31 -0.29 7.84
CA THR A 285 7.37 -0.48 6.86
C THR A 285 8.32 -1.54 7.39
N SER A 286 8.41 -2.51 6.80
CA SER A 286 8.45 -3.23 5.61
C SER A 286 9.41 -4.42 5.77
N THR A 287 10.70 -4.24 5.57
CA THR A 287 11.68 -5.32 5.52
C THR A 287 12.80 -5.15 6.56
N ILE A 288 13.45 -6.24 6.88
CA ILE A 288 14.72 -6.26 7.61
C ILE A 288 15.71 -7.13 6.85
N THR A 289 16.94 -6.67 6.77
CA THR A 289 18.05 -7.43 6.17
C THR A 289 18.85 -8.11 7.28
N MET A 290 19.21 -9.37 7.08
CA MET A 290 20.01 -10.13 8.01
C MET A 290 21.00 -11.05 7.27
N GLU A 291 22.05 -11.46 7.97
CA GLU A 291 23.01 -12.42 7.43
C GLU A 291 22.36 -13.80 7.27
N MET A 292 22.83 -14.58 6.30
CA MET A 292 22.26 -15.88 5.95
C MET A 292 22.31 -16.87 7.14
N GLU A 293 23.36 -16.83 7.94
CA GLU A 293 23.50 -17.68 9.12
C GLU A 293 22.47 -17.34 10.21
N GLN A 294 22.19 -16.04 10.37
CA GLN A 294 21.18 -15.57 11.31
C GLN A 294 19.79 -16.03 10.84
N PHE A 295 19.49 -15.87 9.55
CA PHE A 295 18.24 -16.34 8.94
C PHE A 295 18.09 -17.85 9.13
N TYR A 296 19.13 -18.64 8.81
CA TYR A 296 19.12 -20.09 8.97
C TYR A 296 18.82 -20.48 10.42
N SER A 297 19.49 -19.85 11.36
CA SER A 297 19.27 -20.13 12.79
C SER A 297 17.82 -19.94 13.22
N GLN A 298 17.12 -18.96 12.66
CA GLN A 298 15.74 -18.59 13.04
C GLN A 298 14.66 -19.29 12.21
N ALA A 299 14.95 -19.60 10.95
CA ALA A 299 13.97 -20.11 9.99
C ALA A 299 14.14 -21.59 9.60
N LYS A 300 15.21 -22.28 10.06
CA LYS A 300 15.51 -23.66 9.64
C LYS A 300 14.38 -24.66 9.92
N ASP A 301 13.58 -24.42 10.95
CA ASP A 301 12.49 -25.29 11.37
C ASP A 301 11.12 -24.86 10.80
N ALA A 302 11.08 -23.81 9.97
CA ALA A 302 9.85 -23.35 9.32
C ALA A 302 9.27 -24.44 8.41
N ASP A 303 7.94 -24.57 8.45
CA ASP A 303 7.21 -25.55 7.64
C ASP A 303 7.19 -25.18 6.16
N ILE A 304 7.12 -23.90 5.87
CA ILE A 304 6.92 -23.35 4.52
C ILE A 304 7.86 -22.18 4.27
N PHE A 305 8.51 -22.20 3.12
CA PHE A 305 9.23 -21.07 2.56
C PHE A 305 8.43 -20.44 1.44
N ILE A 306 8.31 -19.09 1.47
CA ILE A 306 7.68 -18.30 0.41
C ILE A 306 8.75 -17.34 -0.11
N TYR A 307 9.33 -17.65 -1.27
CA TYR A 307 10.34 -16.82 -1.90
C TYR A 307 9.71 -15.68 -2.69
N ASN A 308 10.18 -14.46 -2.44
CA ASN A 308 9.69 -13.27 -3.12
C ASN A 308 10.45 -13.02 -4.44
N SER A 309 9.85 -13.34 -5.56
CA SER A 309 10.44 -13.17 -6.89
C SER A 309 10.38 -11.72 -7.41
N THR A 310 9.62 -10.84 -6.79
CA THR A 310 9.35 -9.50 -7.33
C THR A 310 10.55 -8.55 -7.31
N ILE A 311 11.60 -8.89 -6.56
CA ILE A 311 12.78 -8.03 -6.35
C ILE A 311 14.02 -8.60 -7.09
N ASP A 312 14.28 -9.89 -6.91
CA ASP A 312 15.51 -10.55 -7.41
C ASP A 312 15.24 -11.50 -8.61
N GLY A 313 14.02 -11.47 -9.13
CA GLY A 313 13.57 -12.30 -10.23
C GLY A 313 13.03 -13.67 -9.81
N ALA A 314 12.33 -14.30 -10.72
CA ALA A 314 11.73 -15.61 -10.51
C ALA A 314 12.79 -16.70 -10.43
N ILE A 315 12.57 -17.66 -9.51
CA ILE A 315 13.30 -18.92 -9.45
C ILE A 315 12.32 -20.06 -9.72
N THR A 316 12.73 -21.09 -10.40
CA THR A 316 11.84 -22.16 -10.89
C THR A 316 12.04 -23.49 -10.16
N SER A 317 13.17 -23.66 -9.50
CA SER A 317 13.54 -24.90 -8.83
C SER A 317 14.14 -24.67 -7.45
N ILE A 318 14.16 -25.71 -6.64
CA ILE A 318 14.90 -25.73 -5.37
C ILE A 318 16.39 -25.53 -5.61
N ASP A 319 16.93 -26.05 -6.71
CA ASP A 319 18.34 -25.87 -7.07
C ASP A 319 18.68 -24.39 -7.31
N ASP A 320 17.79 -23.61 -7.95
CA ASP A 320 17.97 -22.16 -8.10
C ASP A 320 18.05 -21.46 -6.73
N LEU A 321 17.20 -21.88 -5.78
CA LEU A 321 17.26 -21.37 -4.42
C LEU A 321 18.58 -21.73 -3.73
N LEU A 322 19.06 -22.96 -3.88
CA LEU A 322 20.31 -23.44 -3.28
C LEU A 322 21.55 -22.81 -3.92
N GLN A 323 21.48 -22.37 -5.18
CA GLN A 323 22.54 -21.57 -5.79
C GLN A 323 22.70 -20.20 -5.09
N LYS A 324 21.63 -19.65 -4.52
CA LYS A 324 21.74 -18.41 -3.73
C LYS A 324 22.42 -18.65 -2.38
N SER A 325 22.16 -19.78 -1.73
CA SER A 325 22.88 -20.26 -0.55
C SER A 325 22.63 -21.74 -0.28
N ASN A 326 23.69 -22.52 -0.32
CA ASN A 326 23.62 -23.96 -0.01
C ASN A 326 23.24 -24.25 1.46
N LEU A 327 23.36 -23.24 2.36
CA LEU A 327 22.95 -23.39 3.76
C LEU A 327 21.46 -23.68 3.89
N LEU A 328 20.65 -23.23 2.95
CA LEU A 328 19.20 -23.45 2.92
C LEU A 328 18.82 -24.93 2.76
N SER A 329 19.73 -25.78 2.24
CA SER A 329 19.51 -27.24 2.13
C SER A 329 19.25 -27.89 3.49
N GLY A 330 19.73 -27.27 4.57
CA GLY A 330 19.49 -27.73 5.94
C GLY A 330 18.07 -27.46 6.48
N CYS A 331 17.30 -26.59 5.83
CA CYS A 331 16.00 -26.14 6.30
C CYS A 331 14.91 -27.20 6.08
N LYS A 332 13.97 -27.28 7.03
CA LYS A 332 12.82 -28.21 7.01
C LYS A 332 11.97 -28.06 5.75
N ALA A 333 11.61 -26.83 5.39
CA ALA A 333 10.80 -26.52 4.22
C ALA A 333 11.46 -27.04 2.92
N VAL A 334 12.77 -26.86 2.76
CA VAL A 334 13.54 -27.33 1.59
C VAL A 334 13.59 -28.85 1.55
N LYS A 335 13.90 -29.51 2.67
CA LYS A 335 13.94 -30.98 2.77
C LYS A 335 12.60 -31.65 2.44
N ASN A 336 11.51 -30.96 2.79
CA ASN A 336 10.15 -31.48 2.55
C ASN A 336 9.59 -31.03 1.19
N GLY A 337 10.36 -30.29 0.38
CA GLY A 337 9.90 -29.72 -0.89
C GLY A 337 8.75 -28.73 -0.71
N ASN A 338 8.63 -28.11 0.46
CA ASN A 338 7.55 -27.14 0.78
C ASN A 338 8.06 -25.70 0.61
N VAL A 339 8.52 -25.42 -0.59
CA VAL A 339 9.06 -24.13 -1.00
C VAL A 339 8.20 -23.58 -2.14
N TRP A 340 7.69 -22.38 -1.92
CA TRP A 340 6.82 -21.67 -2.84
C TRP A 340 7.49 -20.39 -3.31
N CYS A 341 7.19 -19.95 -4.50
CA CYS A 341 7.68 -18.70 -5.07
C CYS A 341 6.49 -17.82 -5.45
N THR A 342 6.59 -16.51 -5.22
CA THR A 342 5.57 -15.57 -5.66
C THR A 342 5.65 -15.35 -7.17
N ARG A 343 4.52 -15.04 -7.80
CA ARG A 343 4.53 -14.45 -9.13
C ARG A 343 4.94 -12.98 -9.06
N GLU A 344 5.49 -12.46 -10.14
CA GLU A 344 6.05 -11.09 -10.18
C GLU A 344 4.99 -9.98 -10.09
N ASN A 345 3.72 -10.29 -10.39
CA ASN A 345 2.61 -9.34 -10.30
C ASN A 345 2.08 -9.10 -8.87
N LEU A 346 2.54 -9.86 -7.86
CA LEU A 346 2.01 -9.80 -6.49
C LEU A 346 1.81 -8.38 -5.95
N PHE A 347 2.80 -7.48 -6.16
CA PHE A 347 2.74 -6.10 -5.64
C PHE A 347 2.09 -5.11 -6.61
N GLN A 348 1.70 -5.55 -7.79
CA GLN A 348 1.02 -4.70 -8.77
C GLN A 348 -0.51 -4.83 -8.73
N GLU A 349 -1.04 -5.80 -7.96
CA GLU A 349 -2.47 -6.10 -7.90
C GLU A 349 -3.05 -6.06 -6.47
N PRO A 350 -3.07 -4.87 -5.81
CA PRO A 350 -3.62 -4.75 -4.46
C PRO A 350 -5.11 -5.10 -4.39
N MET A 351 -5.82 -5.08 -5.52
CA MET A 351 -7.21 -5.51 -5.61
C MET A 351 -7.40 -7.04 -5.60
N LYS A 352 -6.32 -7.80 -5.49
CA LYS A 352 -6.33 -9.27 -5.40
C LYS A 352 -5.78 -9.80 -4.06
N LEU A 353 -5.65 -8.94 -3.04
CA LEU A 353 -5.07 -9.37 -1.75
C LEU A 353 -5.91 -10.42 -1.03
N GLY A 354 -7.23 -10.42 -1.19
CA GLY A 354 -8.08 -11.51 -0.73
C GLY A 354 -7.72 -12.86 -1.37
N THR A 355 -7.43 -12.85 -2.68
CA THR A 355 -6.95 -14.03 -3.41
C THR A 355 -5.57 -14.48 -2.92
N VAL A 356 -4.64 -13.55 -2.66
CA VAL A 356 -3.31 -13.88 -2.12
C VAL A 356 -3.42 -14.56 -0.74
N ILE A 357 -4.32 -14.07 0.12
CA ILE A 357 -4.58 -14.69 1.43
C ILE A 357 -5.18 -16.10 1.25
N SER A 358 -6.06 -16.27 0.26
CA SER A 358 -6.61 -17.59 -0.09
C SER A 358 -5.54 -18.56 -0.58
N ASP A 359 -4.60 -18.08 -1.39
CA ASP A 359 -3.43 -18.86 -1.83
C ASP A 359 -2.56 -19.29 -0.64
N PHE A 360 -2.27 -18.35 0.28
CA PHE A 360 -1.54 -18.68 1.51
C PHE A 360 -2.30 -19.71 2.34
N HIS A 361 -3.62 -19.57 2.48
CA HIS A 361 -4.43 -20.53 3.20
C HIS A 361 -4.36 -21.92 2.55
N ALA A 362 -4.43 -22.01 1.23
CA ALA A 362 -4.36 -23.29 0.51
C ALA A 362 -3.02 -24.00 0.73
N ILE A 363 -1.89 -23.28 0.77
CA ILE A 363 -0.59 -23.90 1.05
C ILE A 363 -0.41 -24.29 2.52
N PHE A 364 -1.10 -23.60 3.45
CA PHE A 364 -1.07 -23.97 4.88
C PHE A 364 -1.95 -25.18 5.18
N THR A 365 -3.02 -25.38 4.42
CA THR A 365 -3.98 -26.48 4.62
C THR A 365 -3.75 -27.66 3.69
N ASP A 366 -2.74 -27.61 2.82
CA ASP A 366 -2.46 -28.62 1.78
C ASP A 366 -3.65 -28.87 0.83
N THR A 367 -4.47 -27.82 0.58
CA THR A 367 -5.66 -27.88 -0.30
C THR A 367 -5.42 -27.30 -1.70
N THR A 368 -4.17 -27.23 -2.13
CA THR A 368 -3.78 -26.66 -3.45
C THR A 368 -4.30 -27.48 -4.64
N ALA A 369 -4.70 -28.72 -4.45
CA ALA A 369 -5.38 -29.52 -5.48
C ALA A 369 -6.83 -29.04 -5.71
N GLU A 370 -7.48 -28.48 -4.69
CA GLU A 370 -8.84 -27.96 -4.74
C GLU A 370 -8.86 -26.47 -5.08
N HIS A 371 -7.86 -25.73 -4.60
CA HIS A 371 -7.63 -24.32 -4.85
C HIS A 371 -6.22 -24.14 -5.42
N ALA A 372 -6.12 -24.08 -6.76
CA ALA A 372 -4.85 -23.83 -7.43
C ALA A 372 -4.40 -22.37 -7.17
N PRO A 373 -3.23 -22.14 -6.53
CA PRO A 373 -2.77 -20.80 -6.23
C PRO A 373 -2.59 -19.95 -7.48
N VAL A 374 -3.06 -18.71 -7.44
CA VAL A 374 -2.96 -17.74 -8.53
C VAL A 374 -1.64 -16.96 -8.47
N PHE A 375 -1.22 -16.56 -7.26
CA PHE A 375 -0.04 -15.73 -7.01
C PHE A 375 1.18 -16.49 -6.53
N LEU A 376 1.05 -17.81 -6.33
CA LEU A 376 2.13 -18.68 -5.90
C LEU A 376 2.32 -19.84 -6.86
N TYR A 377 3.53 -20.36 -6.91
CA TYR A 377 3.84 -21.65 -7.50
C TYR A 377 4.86 -22.40 -6.64
N ARG A 378 4.75 -23.72 -6.61
CA ARG A 378 5.68 -24.56 -5.88
C ARG A 378 6.97 -24.73 -6.67
N LEU A 379 8.11 -24.65 -5.97
CA LEU A 379 9.39 -24.98 -6.61
C LEU A 379 9.54 -26.49 -6.73
N GLU A 380 9.89 -26.95 -7.90
CA GLU A 380 10.16 -28.36 -8.15
C GLU A 380 11.55 -28.74 -7.61
N SER A 381 11.66 -29.97 -7.11
CA SER A 381 12.98 -30.56 -6.90
C SER A 381 13.60 -30.78 -8.27
N GLY A 382 14.79 -30.24 -8.51
CA GLY A 382 15.51 -30.56 -9.73
C GLY A 382 15.60 -32.10 -9.83
N ASP A 383 15.12 -32.66 -10.92
CA ASP A 383 15.41 -34.07 -11.24
C ASP A 383 16.93 -34.20 -11.29
N ALA A 384 17.48 -34.95 -10.33
CA ALA A 384 18.85 -35.37 -10.42
C ALA A 384 18.96 -36.31 -11.63
N SER A 385 19.24 -35.68 -12.81
CA SER A 385 19.53 -36.39 -14.04
C SER A 385 20.97 -36.94 -14.07
#